data_778df92b726f7208c82f6870cc096209
#
_entry.id   778df92b726f7208c82f6870cc096209
#
_cell.length_a   1.000
_cell.length_b   1.000
_cell.length_c   1.000
_cell.angle_alpha   90.00
_cell.angle_beta   90.00
_cell.angle_gamma   90.00
#
_symmetry.space_group_name_H-M   'P 1'
#
loop_
_entity.id
_entity.type
_entity.pdbx_description
1 polymer ?
#
loop_
_entity_poly.entity_id
_entity_poly.type
_entity_poly.pdbx_seq_one_letter_code
_entity_poly.pdbx_strand_id
1 'polypeptide(L)'
;MAVYTKIKEDFWSIIQEMQTHIPDFVVDPNKHFLRNRKLNFETMLKMTLLLEGRSINSELDEFFDSNLTMPSASAFCQQRAKLLPDAFKYIFDKFNVQYSHSPTYQGYRLLACDGSECLFFPDKNQAEYHTSCNAYATVNSIHLNALYDLLGRRYIDAVLQPKRNKSENRAFCNMIDRLAVQEEQKVIFIADRGYEGYNQLVHIQKKHMYFLIRVKDHPKNGILTSFCYPAEPEFDSIYPLTLTRSCSIQKEYSSSRIYKRISTAHVYDYMDELDRQDYDLNLRVVRIHIGNGVYESLITNLPSASFPASKLKELYNMRWGIETSFRDLKHTIQLTDFHGKKSEFIQQEIYARLAIYNFCTVIKQAIKIEKETSKYKYEVNFQMLVKTCRRFLKEKRDDEWIRKTLEKYLLPVRPGRRYHRKNVHKGIKSFLYRN
;
A
#
# COMPACT_ATOMS: atom_id res chain seq x y z
N MET A 1 23.93 5.68 -20.68
CA MET A 1 23.97 5.09 -19.34
C MET A 1 23.02 3.92 -19.30
N ALA A 2 23.43 2.81 -18.79
CA ALA A 2 22.59 1.62 -18.70
C ALA A 2 21.44 1.85 -17.72
N VAL A 3 20.20 1.59 -18.14
CA VAL A 3 18.99 1.99 -17.42
C VAL A 3 18.86 1.30 -16.07
N TYR A 4 19.11 0.00 -16.03
CA TYR A 4 18.96 -0.80 -14.81
C TYR A 4 20.06 -0.50 -13.79
N THR A 5 21.28 -0.29 -14.25
CA THR A 5 22.41 0.12 -13.41
C THR A 5 22.13 1.48 -12.78
N LYS A 6 21.59 2.43 -13.53
CA LYS A 6 21.16 3.72 -12.95
C LYS A 6 20.11 3.56 -11.85
N ILE A 7 19.08 2.75 -12.08
CA ILE A 7 18.04 2.50 -11.05
C ILE A 7 18.67 1.90 -9.77
N LYS A 8 19.64 1.00 -9.91
CA LYS A 8 20.37 0.43 -8.78
C LYS A 8 21.23 1.47 -8.06
N GLU A 9 21.95 2.29 -8.80
CA GLU A 9 22.77 3.38 -8.25
C GLU A 9 21.90 4.40 -7.52
N ASP A 10 20.78 4.82 -8.11
CA ASP A 10 19.81 5.71 -7.50
C ASP A 10 19.23 5.11 -6.19
N PHE A 11 18.96 3.81 -6.16
CA PHE A 11 18.48 3.13 -4.96
C PHE A 11 19.54 3.12 -3.83
N TRP A 12 20.80 2.84 -4.16
CA TRP A 12 21.87 2.80 -3.18
C TRP A 12 22.37 4.19 -2.77
N SER A 13 22.23 5.21 -3.63
CA SER A 13 22.59 6.59 -3.30
C SER A 13 21.77 7.17 -2.14
N ILE A 14 20.54 6.69 -1.94
CA ILE A 14 19.71 7.06 -0.79
C ILE A 14 20.42 6.68 0.52
N ILE A 15 21.03 5.49 0.58
CA ILE A 15 21.77 5.06 1.78
C ILE A 15 23.03 5.89 1.97
N GLN A 16 23.68 6.31 0.88
CA GLN A 16 24.84 7.21 0.97
C GLN A 16 24.44 8.61 1.48
N GLU A 17 23.31 9.14 1.02
CA GLU A 17 22.71 10.37 1.58
C GLU A 17 22.46 10.22 3.09
N MET A 18 21.84 9.10 3.51
CA MET A 18 21.55 8.85 4.94
C MET A 18 22.80 8.80 5.82
N GLN A 19 23.97 8.43 5.29
CA GLN A 19 25.22 8.41 6.05
C GLN A 19 25.66 9.82 6.52
N THR A 20 25.19 10.87 5.88
CA THR A 20 25.46 12.25 6.30
C THR A 20 24.57 12.71 7.46
N HIS A 21 23.51 11.93 7.77
CA HIS A 21 22.49 12.24 8.77
C HIS A 21 22.14 11.03 9.66
N ILE A 22 23.11 10.17 9.98
CA ILE A 22 22.92 8.97 10.81
C ILE A 22 22.13 9.23 12.11
N PRO A 23 22.33 10.35 12.84
CA PRO A 23 21.60 10.67 14.06
C PRO A 23 20.06 10.59 13.91
N ASP A 24 19.51 10.89 12.74
CA ASP A 24 18.06 10.93 12.50
C ASP A 24 17.45 9.52 12.40
N PHE A 25 18.27 8.49 12.22
CA PHE A 25 17.84 7.12 11.91
C PHE A 25 18.18 6.11 13.00
N VAL A 26 18.70 6.57 14.14
CA VAL A 26 19.19 5.70 15.22
C VAL A 26 18.55 6.03 16.57
N VAL A 27 18.40 5.01 17.41
CA VAL A 27 17.74 5.13 18.73
C VAL A 27 18.50 6.06 19.69
N ASP A 28 19.84 6.03 19.66
CA ASP A 28 20.68 6.93 20.46
C ASP A 28 21.77 7.57 19.56
N PRO A 29 21.52 8.82 19.13
CA PRO A 29 22.44 9.54 18.24
C PRO A 29 23.87 9.68 18.78
N ASN A 30 24.02 9.70 20.10
CA ASN A 30 25.33 9.91 20.75
C ASN A 30 26.14 8.62 20.96
N LYS A 31 25.54 7.46 20.71
CA LYS A 31 26.18 6.14 20.97
C LYS A 31 26.20 5.20 19.78
N HIS A 32 25.21 5.32 18.88
CA HIS A 32 25.00 4.32 17.87
C HIS A 32 25.72 4.67 16.56
N PHE A 33 26.37 3.69 15.98
CA PHE A 33 27.08 3.76 14.68
C PHE A 33 28.19 4.82 14.59
N LEU A 34 28.74 5.27 15.72
CA LEU A 34 29.87 6.22 15.76
C LEU A 34 31.19 5.60 15.29
N ARG A 35 31.32 4.28 15.36
CA ARG A 35 32.55 3.55 14.99
C ARG A 35 32.32 2.72 13.73
N ASN A 36 33.28 2.77 12.82
CA ASN A 36 33.26 1.90 11.64
C ASN A 36 33.58 0.46 12.04
N ARG A 37 32.56 -0.40 12.07
CA ARG A 37 32.63 -1.85 12.35
C ARG A 37 32.12 -2.62 11.15
N LYS A 38 32.28 -3.95 11.13
CA LYS A 38 31.72 -4.82 10.05
C LYS A 38 30.22 -4.61 9.85
N LEU A 39 29.44 -4.49 10.93
CA LEU A 39 28.04 -4.13 10.91
C LEU A 39 27.92 -2.62 11.13
N ASN A 40 28.40 -1.82 10.18
CA ASN A 40 28.20 -0.38 10.17
C ASN A 40 26.78 -0.02 9.70
N PHE A 41 26.44 1.27 9.70
CA PHE A 41 25.11 1.77 9.36
C PHE A 41 24.67 1.31 7.96
N GLU A 42 25.51 1.52 6.95
CA GLU A 42 25.23 1.11 5.56
C GLU A 42 25.01 -0.40 5.41
N THR A 43 25.92 -1.20 5.99
CA THR A 43 25.83 -2.67 5.96
C THR A 43 24.54 -3.16 6.61
N MET A 44 24.13 -2.57 7.73
CA MET A 44 22.89 -2.93 8.40
C MET A 44 21.66 -2.62 7.56
N LEU A 45 21.60 -1.45 6.90
CA LEU A 45 20.50 -1.10 5.99
C LEU A 45 20.45 -2.05 4.79
N LYS A 46 21.58 -2.23 4.09
CA LYS A 46 21.66 -3.11 2.91
C LYS A 46 21.27 -4.55 3.24
N MET A 47 21.77 -5.08 4.34
CA MET A 47 21.46 -6.44 4.77
C MET A 47 19.97 -6.58 5.08
N THR A 48 19.37 -5.65 5.85
CA THR A 48 17.95 -5.71 6.20
C THR A 48 17.04 -5.58 4.97
N LEU A 49 17.40 -4.75 3.98
CA LEU A 49 16.67 -4.66 2.70
C LEU A 49 16.71 -5.98 1.91
N LEU A 50 17.82 -6.71 1.99
CA LEU A 50 18.04 -7.94 1.22
C LEU A 50 17.59 -9.21 1.95
N LEU A 51 17.14 -9.13 3.21
CA LEU A 51 16.58 -10.28 3.94
C LEU A 51 15.49 -10.97 3.14
N GLU A 52 15.56 -12.29 3.08
CA GLU A 52 14.54 -13.15 2.47
C GLU A 52 13.68 -13.80 3.56
N GLY A 53 13.38 -15.05 3.48
CA GLY A 53 12.58 -15.77 4.48
C GLY A 53 13.37 -16.94 5.09
N ARG A 54 14.70 -16.84 5.17
CA ARG A 54 15.58 -17.87 5.73
C ARG A 54 15.96 -17.55 7.19
N SER A 55 16.72 -18.41 7.83
CA SER A 55 17.26 -18.08 9.16
C SER A 55 18.27 -16.95 9.08
N ILE A 56 18.42 -16.16 10.15
CA ILE A 56 19.41 -15.07 10.20
C ILE A 56 20.82 -15.57 9.92
N ASN A 57 21.19 -16.76 10.39
CA ASN A 57 22.51 -17.34 10.10
C ASN A 57 22.70 -17.59 8.59
N SER A 58 21.69 -18.14 7.91
CA SER A 58 21.75 -18.34 6.45
C SER A 58 21.77 -17.03 5.67
N GLU A 59 21.06 -16.00 6.15
CA GLU A 59 21.06 -14.67 5.54
C GLU A 59 22.42 -13.99 5.70
N LEU A 60 23.07 -14.14 6.87
CA LEU A 60 24.42 -13.63 7.12
C LEU A 60 25.47 -14.37 6.28
N ASP A 61 25.39 -15.68 6.22
CA ASP A 61 26.30 -16.51 5.43
C ASP A 61 26.27 -16.09 3.96
N GLU A 62 25.08 -15.95 3.39
CA GLU A 62 24.93 -15.50 2.01
C GLU A 62 25.34 -14.03 1.80
N PHE A 63 25.03 -13.14 2.74
CA PHE A 63 25.36 -11.72 2.59
C PHE A 63 26.88 -11.49 2.64
N PHE A 64 27.59 -12.23 3.47
CA PHE A 64 29.05 -12.14 3.66
C PHE A 64 29.85 -13.17 2.84
N ASP A 65 29.20 -13.85 1.89
CA ASP A 65 29.84 -14.81 0.96
C ASP A 65 30.59 -15.94 1.72
N SER A 66 29.95 -16.50 2.75
CA SER A 66 30.49 -17.57 3.61
C SER A 66 31.86 -17.22 4.26
N ASN A 67 32.10 -15.94 4.52
CA ASN A 67 33.33 -15.49 5.14
C ASN A 67 33.40 -15.96 6.59
N LEU A 68 34.49 -16.70 6.94
CA LEU A 68 34.71 -17.26 8.28
C LEU A 68 34.71 -16.19 9.41
N THR A 69 34.93 -14.93 9.07
CA THR A 69 34.92 -13.82 10.04
C THR A 69 33.57 -13.06 10.02
N MET A 70 32.51 -13.63 9.43
CA MET A 70 31.18 -12.99 9.42
C MET A 70 30.65 -12.74 10.83
N PRO A 71 29.82 -11.69 11.04
CA PRO A 71 29.20 -11.44 12.32
C PRO A 71 28.20 -12.54 12.70
N SER A 72 28.03 -12.79 14.00
CA SER A 72 27.00 -13.71 14.48
C SER A 72 25.58 -13.13 14.36
N ALA A 73 24.56 -14.00 14.34
CA ALA A 73 23.15 -13.59 14.38
C ALA A 73 22.84 -12.70 15.59
N SER A 74 23.44 -12.98 16.75
CA SER A 74 23.30 -12.14 17.96
C SER A 74 23.86 -10.73 17.73
N ALA A 75 25.06 -10.60 17.13
CA ALA A 75 25.65 -9.31 16.81
C ALA A 75 24.79 -8.52 15.82
N PHE A 76 24.22 -9.19 14.80
CA PHE A 76 23.30 -8.58 13.85
C PHE A 76 22.04 -8.06 14.56
N CYS A 77 21.38 -8.87 15.37
CA CYS A 77 20.17 -8.46 16.11
C CYS A 77 20.43 -7.29 17.07
N GLN A 78 21.59 -7.29 17.76
CA GLN A 78 21.99 -6.18 18.63
C GLN A 78 22.24 -4.88 17.86
N GLN A 79 22.87 -4.95 16.70
CA GLN A 79 23.09 -3.76 15.88
C GLN A 79 21.79 -3.28 15.24
N ARG A 80 20.93 -4.21 14.78
CA ARG A 80 19.63 -3.91 14.22
C ARG A 80 18.72 -3.16 15.20
N ALA A 81 18.77 -3.51 16.49
CA ALA A 81 18.01 -2.84 17.55
C ALA A 81 18.39 -1.36 17.75
N LYS A 82 19.47 -0.89 17.14
CA LYS A 82 19.92 0.51 17.18
C LYS A 82 19.33 1.36 16.06
N LEU A 83 18.70 0.74 15.05
CA LEU A 83 18.08 1.44 13.94
C LEU A 83 16.59 1.72 14.24
N LEU A 84 16.14 2.91 13.88
CA LEU A 84 14.71 3.24 13.88
C LEU A 84 14.02 2.64 12.64
N PRO A 85 12.73 2.26 12.72
CA PRO A 85 11.93 1.88 11.55
C PRO A 85 11.91 2.96 10.46
N ASP A 86 11.98 4.24 10.86
CA ASP A 86 11.98 5.40 9.97
C ASP A 86 13.15 5.42 9.00
N ALA A 87 14.27 4.76 9.32
CA ALA A 87 15.37 4.58 8.37
C ALA A 87 14.92 3.86 7.09
N PHE A 88 14.09 2.82 7.23
CA PHE A 88 13.58 2.05 6.08
C PHE A 88 12.40 2.75 5.39
N LYS A 89 11.58 3.47 6.18
CA LYS A 89 10.54 4.34 5.63
C LYS A 89 11.16 5.44 4.77
N TYR A 90 12.24 6.05 5.21
CA TYR A 90 12.98 7.07 4.44
C TYR A 90 13.45 6.53 3.08
N ILE A 91 14.04 5.32 3.05
CA ILE A 91 14.47 4.68 1.78
C ILE A 91 13.27 4.48 0.85
N PHE A 92 12.15 3.98 1.40
CA PHE A 92 10.91 3.78 0.65
C PHE A 92 10.37 5.10 0.08
N ASP A 93 10.27 6.14 0.89
CA ASP A 93 9.73 7.45 0.51
C ASP A 93 10.62 8.14 -0.53
N LYS A 94 11.93 8.18 -0.29
CA LYS A 94 12.90 8.82 -1.21
C LYS A 94 12.92 8.13 -2.58
N PHE A 95 12.90 6.82 -2.62
CA PHE A 95 12.83 6.07 -3.87
C PHE A 95 11.53 6.37 -4.64
N ASN A 96 10.40 6.53 -3.94
CA ASN A 96 9.14 6.93 -4.54
C ASN A 96 9.20 8.34 -5.15
N VAL A 97 9.89 9.28 -4.51
CA VAL A 97 10.08 10.64 -5.03
C VAL A 97 10.94 10.60 -6.30
N GLN A 98 12.04 9.85 -6.31
CA GLN A 98 12.93 9.72 -7.48
C GLN A 98 12.21 9.12 -8.70
N TYR A 99 11.30 8.19 -8.47
CA TYR A 99 10.54 7.50 -9.51
C TYR A 99 9.04 7.85 -9.46
N SER A 100 8.70 9.13 -9.23
CA SER A 100 7.32 9.60 -9.07
C SER A 100 6.46 9.49 -10.34
N HIS A 101 7.08 9.47 -11.51
CA HIS A 101 6.37 9.37 -12.79
C HIS A 101 5.67 8.01 -12.92
N SER A 102 4.40 8.04 -13.33
CA SER A 102 3.56 6.85 -13.53
C SER A 102 2.67 7.03 -14.75
N PRO A 103 2.32 5.94 -15.44
CA PRO A 103 1.28 5.97 -16.46
C PRO A 103 -0.04 6.51 -15.90
N THR A 104 -0.84 7.11 -16.77
CA THR A 104 -2.15 7.68 -16.40
C THR A 104 -3.27 7.04 -17.21
N TYR A 105 -4.48 7.04 -16.67
CA TYR A 105 -5.71 6.70 -17.38
C TYR A 105 -6.42 7.97 -17.78
N GLN A 106 -6.42 8.31 -19.06
CA GLN A 106 -7.01 9.57 -19.59
C GLN A 106 -6.51 10.84 -18.84
N GLY A 107 -5.23 10.87 -18.48
CA GLY A 107 -4.63 11.96 -17.71
C GLY A 107 -4.80 11.86 -16.20
N TYR A 108 -5.49 10.83 -15.68
CA TYR A 108 -5.67 10.61 -14.25
C TYR A 108 -4.71 9.54 -13.71
N ARG A 109 -4.06 9.82 -12.61
CA ARG A 109 -3.36 8.83 -11.81
C ARG A 109 -4.35 8.06 -10.95
N LEU A 110 -4.28 6.73 -10.95
CA LEU A 110 -5.20 5.87 -10.23
C LEU A 110 -4.54 5.32 -8.97
N LEU A 111 -5.02 5.72 -7.81
CA LEU A 111 -4.48 5.30 -6.51
C LEU A 111 -5.51 4.47 -5.75
N ALA A 112 -5.21 3.20 -5.51
CA ALA A 112 -6.04 2.35 -4.67
C ALA A 112 -5.58 2.42 -3.21
N CYS A 113 -6.54 2.43 -2.28
CA CYS A 113 -6.29 2.30 -0.85
C CYS A 113 -6.87 0.96 -0.36
N ASP A 114 -6.10 0.22 0.43
CA ASP A 114 -6.54 -1.00 1.08
C ASP A 114 -5.65 -1.34 2.27
N GLY A 115 -6.13 -2.23 3.15
CA GLY A 115 -5.43 -2.67 4.33
C GLY A 115 -5.07 -4.16 4.33
N SER A 116 -4.00 -4.52 5.01
CA SER A 116 -3.58 -5.91 5.15
C SER A 116 -2.96 -6.20 6.51
N GLU A 117 -3.34 -7.31 7.13
CA GLU A 117 -2.78 -7.74 8.40
C GLU A 117 -1.42 -8.44 8.17
N CYS A 118 -0.42 -8.01 8.94
CA CYS A 118 0.90 -8.63 9.04
C CYS A 118 1.01 -9.30 10.40
N LEU A 119 0.92 -10.63 10.41
CA LEU A 119 0.98 -11.42 11.64
C LEU A 119 2.44 -11.74 11.98
N PHE A 120 2.78 -11.64 13.27
CA PHE A 120 4.09 -11.98 13.77
C PHE A 120 4.02 -12.69 15.13
N PHE A 121 5.16 -13.12 15.64
CA PHE A 121 5.26 -13.95 16.83
C PHE A 121 4.56 -13.29 18.04
N PRO A 122 3.74 -14.03 18.81
CA PRO A 122 3.03 -13.48 19.95
C PRO A 122 4.00 -13.10 21.08
N ASP A 123 3.85 -11.86 21.56
CA ASP A 123 4.54 -11.34 22.73
C ASP A 123 3.54 -10.52 23.56
N LYS A 124 3.22 -10.99 24.75
CA LYS A 124 2.25 -10.35 25.65
C LYS A 124 2.73 -8.98 26.16
N ASN A 125 4.03 -8.75 26.16
CA ASN A 125 4.60 -7.45 26.56
C ASN A 125 4.30 -6.34 25.52
N GLN A 126 3.91 -6.70 24.30
CA GLN A 126 3.50 -5.81 23.23
C GLN A 126 1.96 -5.79 23.12
N ALA A 127 1.30 -5.37 24.19
CA ALA A 127 -0.16 -5.49 24.36
C ALA A 127 -0.99 -4.83 23.24
N GLU A 128 -0.52 -3.75 22.64
CA GLU A 128 -1.21 -3.03 21.56
C GLU A 128 -1.27 -3.82 20.25
N TYR A 129 -0.31 -4.73 20.03
CA TYR A 129 -0.26 -5.60 18.85
C TYR A 129 -0.96 -6.95 19.11
N HIS A 130 -1.18 -7.30 20.36
CA HIS A 130 -1.64 -8.62 20.76
C HIS A 130 -3.13 -8.85 20.45
N THR A 131 -3.44 -9.97 19.81
CA THR A 131 -4.82 -10.36 19.46
C THR A 131 -4.99 -11.88 19.48
N SER A 132 -6.23 -12.35 19.67
CA SER A 132 -6.57 -13.76 19.54
C SER A 132 -6.91 -14.09 18.09
N CYS A 133 -6.33 -15.15 17.55
CA CYS A 133 -6.72 -15.70 16.24
C CYS A 133 -7.95 -16.59 16.35
N ASN A 134 -8.04 -17.36 17.45
CA ASN A 134 -9.16 -18.22 17.83
C ASN A 134 -9.13 -18.45 19.35
N ALA A 135 -9.98 -19.33 19.88
CA ALA A 135 -10.05 -19.62 21.31
C ALA A 135 -8.73 -20.16 21.92
N TYR A 136 -7.81 -20.67 21.11
CA TYR A 136 -6.60 -21.37 21.57
C TYR A 136 -5.29 -20.73 21.12
N ALA A 137 -5.32 -19.78 20.19
CA ALA A 137 -4.10 -19.21 19.61
C ALA A 137 -4.12 -17.67 19.65
N THR A 138 -3.03 -17.12 20.14
CA THR A 138 -2.77 -15.67 20.13
C THR A 138 -1.64 -15.34 19.19
N VAL A 139 -1.69 -14.14 18.62
CA VAL A 139 -0.67 -13.61 17.70
C VAL A 139 -0.48 -12.13 17.96
N ASN A 140 0.64 -11.59 17.52
CA ASN A 140 0.76 -10.14 17.35
C ASN A 140 0.47 -9.76 15.90
N SER A 141 -0.10 -8.60 15.69
CA SER A 141 -0.47 -8.10 14.37
C SER A 141 -0.21 -6.61 14.22
N ILE A 142 0.41 -6.25 13.10
CA ILE A 142 0.48 -4.89 12.57
C ILE A 142 -0.45 -4.80 11.38
N HIS A 143 -1.30 -3.77 11.37
CA HIS A 143 -2.13 -3.45 10.23
C HIS A 143 -1.38 -2.52 9.29
N LEU A 144 -1.10 -3.00 8.09
CA LEU A 144 -0.49 -2.24 6.99
C LEU A 144 -1.63 -1.62 6.17
N ASN A 145 -1.80 -0.29 6.25
CA ASN A 145 -2.61 0.47 5.30
C ASN A 145 -1.69 0.97 4.19
N ALA A 146 -2.09 0.82 2.94
CA ALA A 146 -1.26 1.20 1.82
C ALA A 146 -2.02 1.99 0.76
N LEU A 147 -1.34 2.95 0.16
CA LEU A 147 -1.75 3.65 -1.04
C LEU A 147 -0.93 3.10 -2.21
N TYR A 148 -1.62 2.58 -3.22
CA TYR A 148 -1.01 1.84 -4.33
C TYR A 148 -1.38 2.46 -5.67
N ASP A 149 -0.38 2.78 -6.48
CA ASP A 149 -0.57 3.23 -7.85
C ASP A 149 -0.87 2.04 -8.76
N LEU A 150 -2.10 1.98 -9.26
CA LEU A 150 -2.61 0.85 -10.03
C LEU A 150 -1.91 0.66 -11.39
N LEU A 151 -1.55 1.76 -12.06
CA LEU A 151 -0.89 1.71 -13.34
C LEU A 151 0.64 1.69 -13.20
N GLY A 152 1.16 2.43 -12.22
CA GLY A 152 2.56 2.38 -11.83
C GLY A 152 2.96 1.11 -11.08
N ARG A 153 1.99 0.32 -10.61
CA ARG A 153 2.18 -0.93 -9.86
C ARG A 153 3.14 -0.78 -8.68
N ARG A 154 3.04 0.35 -7.94
CA ARG A 154 3.93 0.68 -6.83
C ARG A 154 3.17 1.14 -5.60
N TYR A 155 3.70 0.83 -4.44
CA TYR A 155 3.24 1.42 -3.19
C TYR A 155 3.73 2.85 -3.08
N ILE A 156 2.82 3.81 -2.93
CA ILE A 156 3.14 5.24 -2.89
C ILE A 156 3.33 5.72 -1.46
N ASP A 157 2.49 5.24 -0.54
CA ASP A 157 2.55 5.54 0.87
C ASP A 157 2.07 4.33 1.68
N ALA A 158 2.47 4.27 2.94
CA ALA A 158 2.05 3.23 3.87
C ALA A 158 1.98 3.77 5.30
N VAL A 159 0.96 3.30 6.04
CA VAL A 159 0.76 3.58 7.46
C VAL A 159 0.67 2.27 8.22
N LEU A 160 1.56 2.07 9.18
CA LEU A 160 1.58 0.90 10.05
C LEU A 160 0.89 1.23 11.37
N GLN A 161 -0.07 0.42 11.76
CA GLN A 161 -0.84 0.62 12.99
C GLN A 161 -0.87 -0.66 13.83
N PRO A 162 -0.77 -0.55 15.17
CA PRO A 162 -1.03 -1.66 16.07
C PRO A 162 -2.47 -2.16 15.90
N LYS A 163 -2.68 -3.47 16.08
CA LYS A 163 -4.00 -4.09 15.89
C LYS A 163 -5.11 -3.45 16.71
N ARG A 164 -4.83 -3.11 17.97
CA ARG A 164 -5.84 -2.55 18.87
C ARG A 164 -6.23 -1.12 18.55
N ASN A 165 -5.31 -0.34 17.96
CA ASN A 165 -5.50 1.07 17.69
C ASN A 165 -5.63 1.35 16.19
N LYS A 166 -6.02 0.35 15.40
CA LYS A 166 -6.16 0.54 13.97
C LYS A 166 -7.37 1.39 13.60
N SER A 167 -7.16 2.30 12.69
CA SER A 167 -8.19 3.06 12.02
C SER A 167 -7.81 3.22 10.54
N GLU A 168 -8.40 2.39 9.69
CA GLU A 168 -8.16 2.41 8.24
C GLU A 168 -8.55 3.76 7.64
N ASN A 169 -9.67 4.31 8.10
CA ASN A 169 -10.16 5.60 7.64
C ASN A 169 -9.21 6.75 7.99
N ARG A 170 -8.66 6.78 9.23
CA ARG A 170 -7.67 7.79 9.62
C ARG A 170 -6.36 7.62 8.86
N ALA A 171 -5.91 6.38 8.67
CA ALA A 171 -4.73 6.11 7.87
C ALA A 171 -4.89 6.59 6.42
N PHE A 172 -6.08 6.43 5.84
CA PHE A 172 -6.38 6.90 4.50
C PHE A 172 -6.35 8.43 4.42
N CYS A 173 -7.01 9.14 5.34
CA CYS A 173 -6.92 10.62 5.41
C CYS A 173 -5.46 11.08 5.50
N ASN A 174 -4.67 10.48 6.39
CA ASN A 174 -3.25 10.83 6.54
C ASN A 174 -2.45 10.62 5.24
N MET A 175 -2.72 9.55 4.49
CA MET A 175 -2.06 9.30 3.20
C MET A 175 -2.52 10.27 2.12
N ILE A 176 -3.81 10.66 2.10
CA ILE A 176 -4.32 11.71 1.20
C ILE A 176 -3.61 13.03 1.48
N ASP A 177 -3.51 13.44 2.75
CA ASP A 177 -2.94 14.73 3.14
C ASP A 177 -1.45 14.83 2.82
N ARG A 178 -0.71 13.74 3.05
CA ARG A 178 0.74 13.68 2.73
C ARG A 178 1.05 13.59 1.25
N LEU A 179 0.08 13.20 0.42
CA LEU A 179 0.32 13.04 -1.01
C LEU A 179 0.70 14.39 -1.64
N ALA A 180 1.97 14.50 -2.03
CA ALA A 180 2.45 15.62 -2.83
C ALA A 180 2.01 15.42 -4.29
N VAL A 181 1.27 16.37 -4.83
CA VAL A 181 0.76 16.35 -6.20
C VAL A 181 1.18 17.62 -6.90
N GLN A 182 1.65 17.51 -8.14
CA GLN A 182 1.89 18.67 -9.01
C GLN A 182 0.54 19.30 -9.36
N GLU A 183 0.49 20.64 -9.53
CA GLU A 183 -0.76 21.40 -9.72
C GLU A 183 -1.67 20.87 -10.84
N GLU A 184 -1.10 20.29 -11.89
CA GLU A 184 -1.84 19.76 -13.03
C GLU A 184 -2.19 18.25 -12.92
N GLN A 185 -1.68 17.55 -11.91
CA GLN A 185 -1.86 16.11 -11.80
C GLN A 185 -3.23 15.75 -11.21
N LYS A 186 -4.09 15.17 -12.03
CA LYS A 186 -5.40 14.65 -11.60
C LYS A 186 -5.23 13.27 -10.97
N VAL A 187 -5.81 13.07 -9.79
CA VAL A 187 -5.77 11.80 -9.05
C VAL A 187 -7.18 11.29 -8.80
N ILE A 188 -7.40 10.00 -9.02
CA ILE A 188 -8.61 9.28 -8.60
C ILE A 188 -8.22 8.29 -7.51
N PHE A 189 -8.76 8.48 -6.30
CA PHE A 189 -8.67 7.49 -5.23
C PHE A 189 -9.75 6.43 -5.40
N ILE A 190 -9.36 5.15 -5.40
CA ILE A 190 -10.26 4.03 -5.57
C ILE A 190 -10.19 3.15 -4.33
N ALA A 191 -11.32 2.95 -3.64
CA ALA A 191 -11.36 2.17 -2.41
C ALA A 191 -12.62 1.32 -2.29
N ASP A 192 -12.57 0.33 -1.40
CA ASP A 192 -13.71 -0.52 -1.14
C ASP A 192 -14.68 0.10 -0.11
N ARG A 193 -15.75 -0.64 0.22
CA ARG A 193 -16.78 -0.19 1.17
C ARG A 193 -16.31 0.00 2.61
N GLY A 194 -15.11 -0.45 2.96
CA GLY A 194 -14.50 -0.19 4.26
C GLY A 194 -14.12 1.28 4.44
N TYR A 195 -13.93 1.98 3.33
CA TYR A 195 -13.55 3.40 3.28
C TYR A 195 -14.72 4.34 2.98
N GLU A 196 -15.97 3.86 3.08
CA GLU A 196 -17.16 4.71 2.93
C GLU A 196 -17.31 5.66 4.13
N GLY A 197 -16.84 6.89 4.01
CA GLY A 197 -16.94 7.88 5.08
C GLY A 197 -16.82 9.31 4.56
N TYR A 198 -17.63 10.21 5.10
CA TYR A 198 -17.65 11.59 4.64
C TYR A 198 -16.33 12.31 4.89
N ASN A 199 -15.65 12.03 6.00
CA ASN A 199 -14.37 12.68 6.30
C ASN A 199 -13.33 12.47 5.19
N GLN A 200 -13.19 11.23 4.69
CA GLN A 200 -12.27 10.90 3.59
C GLN A 200 -12.65 11.65 2.30
N LEU A 201 -13.96 11.72 2.00
CA LEU A 201 -14.44 12.44 0.81
C LEU A 201 -14.08 13.92 0.87
N VAL A 202 -14.19 14.53 2.06
CA VAL A 202 -13.82 15.92 2.27
C VAL A 202 -12.33 16.15 2.11
N HIS A 203 -11.45 15.27 2.68
CA HIS A 203 -10.00 15.33 2.48
C HIS A 203 -9.63 15.29 1.00
N ILE A 204 -10.23 14.38 0.22
CA ILE A 204 -9.99 14.26 -1.22
C ILE A 204 -10.45 15.53 -1.95
N GLN A 205 -11.66 16.03 -1.62
CA GLN A 205 -12.23 17.21 -2.26
C GLN A 205 -11.42 18.49 -1.98
N LYS A 206 -10.91 18.65 -0.75
CA LYS A 206 -10.07 19.79 -0.35
C LYS A 206 -8.76 19.85 -1.13
N LYS A 207 -8.26 18.72 -1.60
CA LYS A 207 -7.10 18.64 -2.48
C LYS A 207 -7.45 18.72 -3.97
N HIS A 208 -8.69 19.04 -4.33
CA HIS A 208 -9.18 19.10 -5.71
C HIS A 208 -9.00 17.79 -6.48
N MET A 209 -9.06 16.65 -5.78
CA MET A 209 -8.91 15.31 -6.33
C MET A 209 -10.25 14.60 -6.45
N TYR A 210 -10.20 13.41 -7.05
CA TYR A 210 -11.38 12.61 -7.35
C TYR A 210 -11.38 11.32 -6.54
N PHE A 211 -12.58 10.77 -6.33
CA PHE A 211 -12.76 9.48 -5.68
C PHE A 211 -13.73 8.59 -6.47
N LEU A 212 -13.54 7.29 -6.32
CA LEU A 212 -14.45 6.24 -6.76
C LEU A 212 -14.47 5.16 -5.67
N ILE A 213 -15.49 5.17 -4.85
CA ILE A 213 -15.58 4.31 -3.65
C ILE A 213 -16.83 3.45 -3.75
N ARG A 214 -16.67 2.14 -3.53
CA ARG A 214 -17.80 1.25 -3.37
C ARG A 214 -18.46 1.47 -2.03
N VAL A 215 -19.79 1.45 -2.01
CA VAL A 215 -20.58 1.60 -0.79
C VAL A 215 -21.56 0.43 -0.63
N LYS A 216 -22.17 0.32 0.54
CA LYS A 216 -23.22 -0.68 0.77
C LYS A 216 -24.41 -0.42 -0.13
N ASP A 217 -24.88 -1.46 -0.82
CA ASP A 217 -25.94 -1.40 -1.86
C ASP A 217 -27.30 -1.39 -1.20
N HIS A 218 -27.64 -0.97 -0.17
CA HIS A 218 -29.03 -0.82 0.29
C HIS A 218 -29.16 0.16 1.45
N PRO A 219 -30.28 0.90 1.51
CA PRO A 219 -30.44 2.08 2.35
C PRO A 219 -30.45 1.82 3.87
N LYS A 220 -30.38 0.57 4.31
CA LYS A 220 -30.49 0.25 5.76
C LYS A 220 -29.28 0.65 6.59
N ASN A 221 -28.08 0.66 6.01
CA ASN A 221 -26.83 0.97 6.72
C ASN A 221 -25.81 1.62 5.76
N GLY A 222 -25.01 2.58 6.25
CA GLY A 222 -23.93 3.20 5.49
C GLY A 222 -24.20 4.67 5.12
N ILE A 223 -23.31 5.22 4.32
CA ILE A 223 -23.28 6.63 3.94
C ILE A 223 -24.55 7.08 3.19
N LEU A 224 -25.21 6.17 2.47
CA LEU A 224 -26.36 6.43 1.62
C LEU A 224 -27.72 6.28 2.31
N THR A 225 -27.79 6.10 3.62
CA THR A 225 -29.04 5.73 4.36
C THR A 225 -30.19 6.73 4.24
N SER A 226 -29.90 8.00 3.94
CA SER A 226 -30.92 9.08 3.92
C SER A 226 -31.24 9.56 2.51
N PHE A 227 -30.85 8.80 1.49
CA PHE A 227 -31.04 9.19 0.10
C PHE A 227 -32.33 8.63 -0.47
N CYS A 228 -33.09 9.44 -1.21
CA CYS A 228 -34.21 8.98 -2.02
C CYS A 228 -33.68 8.50 -3.37
N TYR A 229 -33.83 7.22 -3.64
CA TYR A 229 -33.35 6.60 -4.86
C TYR A 229 -34.42 6.56 -5.95
N PRO A 230 -34.02 6.60 -7.24
CA PRO A 230 -34.90 6.25 -8.34
C PRO A 230 -35.53 4.86 -8.16
N ALA A 231 -36.68 4.64 -8.77
CA ALA A 231 -37.36 3.33 -8.75
C ALA A 231 -36.62 2.28 -9.61
N GLU A 232 -35.85 2.75 -10.57
CA GLU A 232 -35.06 1.93 -11.47
C GLU A 232 -33.93 1.19 -10.71
N PRO A 233 -33.70 -0.09 -11.00
CA PRO A 233 -32.66 -0.86 -10.33
C PRO A 233 -31.24 -0.42 -10.69
N GLU A 234 -31.03 0.22 -11.82
CA GLU A 234 -29.78 0.86 -12.24
C GLU A 234 -30.00 2.35 -12.39
N PHE A 235 -29.13 3.17 -11.83
CA PHE A 235 -29.24 4.62 -11.93
C PHE A 235 -27.87 5.32 -11.79
N ASP A 236 -27.82 6.55 -12.24
CA ASP A 236 -26.67 7.45 -12.16
C ASP A 236 -27.18 8.86 -11.81
N SER A 237 -27.12 9.22 -10.54
CA SER A 237 -27.78 10.42 -10.01
C SER A 237 -26.84 11.23 -9.12
N ILE A 238 -26.97 12.56 -9.17
CA ILE A 238 -26.21 13.49 -8.35
C ILE A 238 -27.09 13.96 -7.20
N TYR A 239 -26.55 13.87 -6.00
CA TYR A 239 -27.20 14.28 -4.77
C TYR A 239 -26.43 15.45 -4.12
N PRO A 240 -26.98 16.68 -4.13
CA PRO A 240 -26.47 17.76 -3.32
C PRO A 240 -26.67 17.45 -1.84
N LEU A 241 -25.58 17.47 -1.08
CA LEU A 241 -25.55 17.08 0.34
C LEU A 241 -24.89 18.16 1.17
N THR A 242 -25.51 18.51 2.30
CA THR A 242 -24.88 19.32 3.35
C THR A 242 -24.68 18.46 4.60
N LEU A 243 -23.43 18.29 5.01
CA LEU A 243 -23.08 17.75 6.32
C LEU A 243 -23.27 18.84 7.36
N THR A 244 -23.94 18.57 8.48
CA THR A 244 -24.23 19.59 9.50
C THR A 244 -24.06 19.08 10.92
N ARG A 245 -23.58 19.92 11.84
CA ARG A 245 -23.60 19.71 13.30
C ARG A 245 -24.89 20.21 13.92
N SER A 246 -25.66 21.08 13.24
CA SER A 246 -26.86 21.68 13.74
C SER A 246 -28.02 20.68 13.89
N CYS A 247 -28.76 20.78 15.00
CA CYS A 247 -29.97 20.00 15.23
C CYS A 247 -31.20 20.64 14.60
N SER A 248 -31.18 21.96 14.34
CA SER A 248 -32.35 22.75 13.88
C SER A 248 -32.61 22.61 12.38
N ILE A 249 -31.55 22.39 11.58
CA ILE A 249 -31.66 22.33 10.10
C ILE A 249 -32.37 21.07 9.62
N GLN A 250 -32.45 20.02 10.42
CA GLN A 250 -33.12 18.76 10.05
C GLN A 250 -34.65 18.92 9.83
N LYS A 251 -35.23 20.07 10.16
CA LYS A 251 -36.66 20.36 10.00
C LYS A 251 -37.00 21.12 8.71
N GLU A 252 -36.03 21.73 8.06
CA GLU A 252 -36.25 22.47 6.80
C GLU A 252 -35.74 21.64 5.61
N TYR A 253 -36.47 20.57 5.30
CA TYR A 253 -36.22 19.83 4.06
C TYR A 253 -36.64 20.66 2.85
N SER A 254 -35.71 21.32 2.18
CA SER A 254 -35.95 21.70 0.80
C SER A 254 -35.87 20.42 -0.06
N SER A 255 -36.80 20.20 -0.95
CA SER A 255 -36.94 19.00 -1.79
C SER A 255 -35.75 18.73 -2.71
N SER A 256 -34.77 19.63 -2.75
CA SER A 256 -33.62 19.59 -3.67
C SER A 256 -32.27 19.26 -3.02
N ARG A 257 -32.14 19.29 -1.68
CA ARG A 257 -30.87 19.11 -0.97
C ARG A 257 -31.00 18.21 0.26
N ILE A 258 -30.05 17.30 0.44
CA ILE A 258 -29.99 16.36 1.56
C ILE A 258 -29.18 16.99 2.70
N TYR A 259 -29.74 17.09 3.89
CA TYR A 259 -29.00 17.46 5.09
C TYR A 259 -28.68 16.24 5.94
N LYS A 260 -27.40 16.00 6.16
CA LYS A 260 -26.90 14.85 6.95
C LYS A 260 -26.29 15.34 8.24
N ARG A 261 -26.99 15.08 9.35
CA ARG A 261 -26.46 15.40 10.67
C ARG A 261 -25.29 14.48 11.02
N ILE A 262 -24.21 15.10 11.47
CA ILE A 262 -22.99 14.45 11.93
C ILE A 262 -22.95 14.52 13.45
N SER A 263 -22.89 13.35 14.10
CA SER A 263 -22.74 13.28 15.56
C SER A 263 -21.40 13.88 16.00
N THR A 264 -21.40 14.62 17.13
CA THR A 264 -20.18 15.13 17.77
C THR A 264 -19.23 14.04 18.26
N ALA A 265 -19.72 12.79 18.39
CA ALA A 265 -18.87 11.62 18.68
C ALA A 265 -17.96 11.21 17.52
N HIS A 266 -18.19 11.72 16.30
CA HIS A 266 -17.37 11.45 15.13
C HIS A 266 -16.50 12.66 14.81
N VAL A 267 -15.19 12.43 14.67
CA VAL A 267 -14.24 13.46 14.27
C VAL A 267 -14.44 13.77 12.79
N TYR A 268 -14.62 15.05 12.48
CA TYR A 268 -14.66 15.58 11.13
C TYR A 268 -13.70 16.74 11.03
N ASP A 269 -12.49 16.45 10.56
CA ASP A 269 -11.33 17.32 10.66
C ASP A 269 -11.63 18.76 10.15
N TYR A 270 -12.28 18.91 8.99
CA TYR A 270 -12.55 20.21 8.39
C TYR A 270 -13.78 20.96 8.95
N MET A 271 -14.60 20.31 9.76
CA MET A 271 -15.66 20.98 10.51
C MET A 271 -15.17 21.40 11.89
N ASP A 272 -14.44 20.50 12.56
CA ASP A 272 -13.96 20.70 13.93
C ASP A 272 -12.82 21.73 14.00
N GLU A 273 -11.86 21.69 13.05
CA GLU A 273 -10.72 22.62 12.99
C GLU A 273 -11.11 24.04 12.56
N LEU A 274 -12.15 24.19 11.74
CA LEU A 274 -12.58 25.49 11.20
C LEU A 274 -13.80 26.06 11.91
N ASP A 275 -14.25 25.44 13.01
CA ASP A 275 -15.49 25.78 13.74
C ASP A 275 -16.71 25.98 12.80
N ARG A 276 -16.78 25.15 11.76
CA ARG A 276 -17.87 25.20 10.78
C ARG A 276 -19.00 24.29 11.19
N GLN A 277 -20.22 24.81 11.12
CA GLN A 277 -21.41 24.03 11.40
C GLN A 277 -21.82 23.13 10.22
N ASP A 278 -21.48 23.54 9.00
CA ASP A 278 -21.93 22.90 7.77
C ASP A 278 -20.82 22.72 6.75
N TYR A 279 -20.94 21.66 5.93
CA TYR A 279 -20.04 21.38 4.82
C TYR A 279 -20.79 20.81 3.62
N ASP A 280 -20.65 21.45 2.46
CA ASP A 280 -21.34 21.07 1.23
C ASP A 280 -20.56 20.04 0.40
N LEU A 281 -21.26 19.00 -0.03
CA LEU A 281 -20.78 17.96 -0.92
C LEU A 281 -21.78 17.76 -2.08
N ASN A 282 -21.25 17.48 -3.27
CA ASN A 282 -22.02 16.92 -4.38
C ASN A 282 -21.60 15.47 -4.57
N LEU A 283 -22.51 14.55 -4.32
CA LEU A 283 -22.24 13.13 -4.35
C LEU A 283 -22.97 12.48 -5.53
N ARG A 284 -22.23 12.01 -6.52
CA ARG A 284 -22.77 11.20 -7.59
C ARG A 284 -22.81 9.75 -7.13
N VAL A 285 -23.99 9.15 -7.17
CA VAL A 285 -24.24 7.75 -6.82
C VAL A 285 -24.62 7.00 -8.09
N VAL A 286 -23.86 5.93 -8.37
CA VAL A 286 -24.06 5.11 -9.56
C VAL A 286 -24.30 3.67 -9.12
N ARG A 287 -25.48 3.12 -9.44
CA ARG A 287 -25.84 1.74 -9.15
C ARG A 287 -25.82 0.92 -10.42
N ILE A 288 -25.04 -0.13 -10.45
CA ILE A 288 -24.71 -0.91 -11.65
C ILE A 288 -25.00 -2.38 -11.41
N HIS A 289 -25.62 -3.03 -12.39
CA HIS A 289 -25.78 -4.48 -12.40
C HIS A 289 -24.44 -5.17 -12.71
N ILE A 290 -24.06 -6.13 -11.86
CA ILE A 290 -22.80 -6.88 -12.01
C ILE A 290 -23.00 -8.36 -12.40
N GLY A 291 -24.25 -8.78 -12.59
CA GLY A 291 -24.66 -10.13 -13.01
C GLY A 291 -25.44 -10.88 -11.93
N ASN A 292 -26.18 -11.89 -12.33
CA ASN A 292 -26.97 -12.77 -11.43
C ASN A 292 -27.92 -12.01 -10.48
N GLY A 293 -28.50 -10.90 -10.91
CA GLY A 293 -29.38 -10.10 -10.06
C GLY A 293 -28.67 -9.34 -8.93
N VAL A 294 -27.33 -9.28 -8.95
CA VAL A 294 -26.51 -8.54 -7.96
C VAL A 294 -26.17 -7.16 -8.49
N TYR A 295 -26.31 -6.16 -7.61
CA TYR A 295 -25.98 -4.77 -7.91
C TYR A 295 -24.82 -4.30 -7.06
N GLU A 296 -24.09 -3.31 -7.57
CA GLU A 296 -23.00 -2.64 -6.89
C GLU A 296 -23.21 -1.13 -6.93
N SER A 297 -23.14 -0.47 -5.78
CA SER A 297 -23.27 0.97 -5.66
C SER A 297 -21.91 1.62 -5.47
N LEU A 298 -21.63 2.61 -6.31
CA LEU A 298 -20.41 3.40 -6.31
C LEU A 298 -20.76 4.87 -6.02
N ILE A 299 -19.91 5.53 -5.23
CA ILE A 299 -19.95 6.98 -5.05
C ILE A 299 -18.74 7.62 -5.68
N THR A 300 -18.94 8.80 -6.27
CA THR A 300 -17.86 9.51 -6.95
C THR A 300 -18.15 11.01 -7.08
N ASN A 301 -17.12 11.82 -7.32
CA ASN A 301 -17.22 13.21 -7.77
C ASN A 301 -16.73 13.38 -9.23
N LEU A 302 -16.50 12.28 -9.95
CA LEU A 302 -16.12 12.31 -11.36
C LEU A 302 -17.27 12.78 -12.25
N PRO A 303 -17.00 13.62 -13.27
CA PRO A 303 -18.03 14.12 -14.17
C PRO A 303 -18.62 12.99 -15.05
N SER A 304 -19.96 12.95 -15.16
CA SER A 304 -20.67 11.89 -15.90
C SER A 304 -20.35 11.86 -17.40
N ALA A 305 -20.13 13.03 -17.99
CA ALA A 305 -19.79 13.16 -19.42
C ALA A 305 -18.49 12.42 -19.77
N SER A 306 -17.47 12.50 -18.91
CA SER A 306 -16.16 11.85 -19.14
C SER A 306 -16.11 10.42 -18.58
N PHE A 307 -16.89 10.13 -17.53
CA PHE A 307 -16.93 8.86 -16.81
C PHE A 307 -18.35 8.31 -16.70
N PRO A 308 -18.95 7.78 -17.79
CA PRO A 308 -20.23 7.07 -17.71
C PRO A 308 -20.13 5.81 -16.85
N ALA A 309 -21.25 5.26 -16.40
CA ALA A 309 -21.34 4.11 -15.50
C ALA A 309 -20.47 2.90 -15.95
N SER A 310 -20.41 2.63 -17.25
CA SER A 310 -19.57 1.55 -17.80
C SER A 310 -18.08 1.75 -17.53
N LYS A 311 -17.58 2.99 -17.67
CA LYS A 311 -16.18 3.33 -17.35
C LYS A 311 -15.91 3.28 -15.85
N LEU A 312 -16.85 3.71 -15.01
CA LEU A 312 -16.71 3.60 -13.56
C LEU A 312 -16.56 2.14 -13.10
N LYS A 313 -17.33 1.24 -13.71
CA LYS A 313 -17.22 -0.22 -13.49
C LYS A 313 -15.83 -0.74 -13.87
N GLU A 314 -15.32 -0.33 -15.02
CA GLU A 314 -13.97 -0.70 -15.48
C GLU A 314 -12.90 -0.21 -14.50
N LEU A 315 -12.94 1.08 -14.14
CA LEU A 315 -11.99 1.69 -13.18
C LEU A 315 -12.05 1.01 -11.82
N TYR A 316 -13.26 0.76 -11.31
CA TYR A 316 -13.41 0.10 -10.02
C TYR A 316 -12.84 -1.32 -10.02
N ASN A 317 -12.99 -2.06 -11.12
CA ASN A 317 -12.39 -3.39 -11.28
C ASN A 317 -10.86 -3.36 -11.21
N MET A 318 -10.20 -2.26 -11.62
CA MET A 318 -8.75 -2.12 -11.49
C MET A 318 -8.28 -2.12 -10.03
N ARG A 319 -9.14 -1.78 -9.06
CA ARG A 319 -8.85 -1.83 -7.62
C ARG A 319 -8.26 -3.18 -7.17
N TRP A 320 -8.68 -4.28 -7.80
CA TRP A 320 -8.11 -5.61 -7.52
C TRP A 320 -6.58 -5.68 -7.69
N GLY A 321 -5.99 -4.70 -8.32
CA GLY A 321 -4.53 -4.57 -8.44
C GLY A 321 -3.83 -4.48 -7.09
N ILE A 322 -4.38 -3.77 -6.10
CA ILE A 322 -3.78 -3.67 -4.76
C ILE A 322 -3.88 -4.99 -3.99
N GLU A 323 -5.00 -5.74 -4.10
CA GLU A 323 -5.13 -7.06 -3.48
C GLU A 323 -4.14 -8.07 -4.07
N THR A 324 -3.92 -8.00 -5.39
CA THR A 324 -2.91 -8.79 -6.07
C THR A 324 -1.50 -8.41 -5.59
N SER A 325 -1.22 -7.12 -5.43
CA SER A 325 0.08 -6.64 -4.93
C SER A 325 0.35 -7.09 -3.49
N PHE A 326 -0.66 -7.11 -2.61
CA PHE A 326 -0.52 -7.67 -1.27
C PHE A 326 -0.21 -9.16 -1.28
N ARG A 327 -0.80 -9.92 -2.20
CA ARG A 327 -0.46 -11.34 -2.37
C ARG A 327 1.01 -11.50 -2.79
N ASP A 328 1.46 -10.70 -3.74
CA ASP A 328 2.85 -10.72 -4.20
C ASP A 328 3.82 -10.26 -3.10
N LEU A 329 3.46 -9.23 -2.34
CA LEU A 329 4.22 -8.75 -1.20
C LEU A 329 4.34 -9.82 -0.10
N LYS A 330 3.24 -10.52 0.22
CA LYS A 330 3.22 -11.55 1.26
C LYS A 330 3.96 -12.82 0.86
N HIS A 331 3.81 -13.27 -0.37
CA HIS A 331 4.29 -14.59 -0.78
C HIS A 331 5.57 -14.54 -1.62
N THR A 332 5.71 -13.55 -2.50
CA THR A 332 6.90 -13.46 -3.37
C THR A 332 8.02 -12.65 -2.71
N ILE A 333 7.67 -11.53 -2.08
CA ILE A 333 8.61 -10.71 -1.28
C ILE A 333 8.79 -11.27 0.14
N GLN A 334 7.92 -12.22 0.55
CA GLN A 334 7.97 -12.93 1.84
C GLN A 334 7.66 -12.04 3.06
N LEU A 335 6.72 -11.10 2.93
CA LEU A 335 6.30 -10.25 4.04
C LEU A 335 5.68 -11.03 5.23
N THR A 336 5.44 -12.31 5.11
CA THR A 336 4.93 -13.17 6.20
C THR A 336 6.04 -13.86 7.00
N ASP A 337 7.30 -13.72 6.58
CA ASP A 337 8.44 -14.44 7.16
C ASP A 337 9.38 -13.44 7.84
N PHE A 338 8.98 -13.00 9.03
CA PHE A 338 9.73 -12.01 9.82
C PHE A 338 10.86 -12.65 10.63
N HIS A 339 11.97 -11.90 10.80
CA HIS A 339 13.18 -12.33 11.52
C HIS A 339 13.24 -11.82 12.97
N GLY A 340 12.17 -11.29 13.49
CA GLY A 340 12.14 -10.74 14.85
C GLY A 340 10.80 -10.89 15.52
N LYS A 341 10.78 -10.67 16.84
CA LYS A 341 9.57 -10.66 17.68
C LYS A 341 9.14 -9.23 18.04
N LYS A 342 10.08 -8.28 18.05
CA LYS A 342 9.82 -6.89 18.40
C LYS A 342 9.12 -6.17 17.27
N SER A 343 8.13 -5.34 17.61
CA SER A 343 7.36 -4.55 16.64
C SER A 343 8.24 -3.66 15.77
N GLU A 344 9.31 -3.09 16.34
CA GLU A 344 10.26 -2.25 15.61
C GLU A 344 10.95 -3.03 14.49
N PHE A 345 11.35 -4.29 14.74
CA PHE A 345 11.95 -5.13 13.71
C PHE A 345 10.97 -5.48 12.60
N ILE A 346 9.71 -5.74 12.99
CA ILE A 346 8.65 -6.01 12.03
C ILE A 346 8.39 -4.79 11.14
N GLN A 347 8.33 -3.59 11.73
CA GLN A 347 8.14 -2.34 10.98
C GLN A 347 9.33 -2.06 10.03
N GLN A 348 10.58 -2.26 10.49
CA GLN A 348 11.77 -2.17 9.63
C GLN A 348 11.64 -3.10 8.41
N GLU A 349 11.26 -4.37 8.63
CA GLU A 349 11.11 -5.34 7.53
C GLU A 349 9.95 -5.01 6.60
N ILE A 350 8.84 -4.48 7.10
CA ILE A 350 7.71 -4.09 6.25
C ILE A 350 8.15 -2.98 5.28
N TYR A 351 8.76 -1.90 5.78
CA TYR A 351 9.23 -0.81 4.92
C TYR A 351 10.36 -1.25 3.98
N ALA A 352 11.28 -2.08 4.46
CA ALA A 352 12.34 -2.66 3.61
C ALA A 352 11.75 -3.46 2.44
N ARG A 353 10.72 -4.27 2.70
CA ARG A 353 10.07 -5.08 1.66
C ARG A 353 9.21 -4.25 0.71
N LEU A 354 8.58 -3.19 1.18
CA LEU A 354 7.90 -2.21 0.32
C LEU A 354 8.90 -1.52 -0.62
N ALA A 355 10.06 -1.12 -0.12
CA ALA A 355 11.12 -0.52 -0.92
C ALA A 355 11.65 -1.48 -2.00
N ILE A 356 11.91 -2.76 -1.65
CA ILE A 356 12.33 -3.79 -2.60
C ILE A 356 11.22 -4.11 -3.62
N TYR A 357 9.95 -4.15 -3.20
CA TYR A 357 8.83 -4.32 -4.12
C TYR A 357 8.83 -3.21 -5.17
N ASN A 358 8.95 -1.96 -4.73
CA ASN A 358 8.97 -0.80 -5.63
C ASN A 358 10.20 -0.81 -6.54
N PHE A 359 11.38 -1.16 -6.04
CA PHE A 359 12.57 -1.35 -6.87
C PHE A 359 12.33 -2.37 -7.98
N CYS A 360 11.77 -3.54 -7.64
CA CYS A 360 11.46 -4.58 -8.62
C CYS A 360 10.46 -4.10 -9.68
N THR A 361 9.45 -3.34 -9.28
CA THR A 361 8.45 -2.84 -10.24
C THR A 361 8.97 -1.73 -11.14
N VAL A 362 9.87 -0.88 -10.65
CA VAL A 362 10.57 0.12 -11.49
C VAL A 362 11.45 -0.59 -12.53
N ILE A 363 12.22 -1.61 -12.12
CA ILE A 363 12.97 -2.45 -13.06
C ILE A 363 12.02 -3.09 -14.09
N LYS A 364 10.88 -3.65 -13.65
CA LYS A 364 9.88 -4.26 -14.56
C LYS A 364 9.36 -3.28 -15.61
N GLN A 365 9.10 -2.05 -15.23
CA GLN A 365 8.61 -1.02 -16.14
C GLN A 365 9.65 -0.57 -17.17
N ALA A 366 10.93 -0.62 -16.81
CA ALA A 366 12.03 -0.30 -17.70
C ALA A 366 12.32 -1.40 -18.75
N ILE A 367 11.78 -2.61 -18.57
CA ILE A 367 11.99 -3.72 -19.51
C ILE A 367 11.11 -3.54 -20.74
N LYS A 368 11.74 -3.39 -21.89
CA LYS A 368 11.07 -3.44 -23.19
C LYS A 368 11.03 -4.90 -23.66
N ILE A 369 9.84 -5.48 -23.74
CA ILE A 369 9.66 -6.86 -24.23
C ILE A 369 9.35 -6.77 -25.73
N GLU A 370 10.37 -7.00 -26.55
CA GLU A 370 10.26 -7.06 -28.00
C GLU A 370 10.03 -8.52 -28.41
N LYS A 371 8.78 -8.94 -28.53
CA LYS A 371 8.37 -10.21 -29.19
C LYS A 371 7.34 -9.89 -30.26
N GLU A 372 7.81 -9.51 -31.44
CA GLU A 372 6.97 -9.06 -32.56
C GLU A 372 6.11 -10.17 -33.18
N THR A 373 6.36 -11.46 -32.96
CA THR A 373 5.73 -12.57 -33.68
C THR A 373 4.73 -13.39 -32.86
N SER A 374 4.30 -12.91 -31.67
CA SER A 374 3.52 -13.73 -30.76
C SER A 374 2.03 -13.37 -30.71
N LYS A 375 1.18 -14.42 -30.74
CA LYS A 375 -0.29 -14.34 -30.52
C LYS A 375 -0.66 -13.73 -29.16
N TYR A 376 0.25 -13.73 -28.19
CA TYR A 376 -0.01 -13.30 -26.83
C TYR A 376 0.94 -12.16 -26.41
N LYS A 377 0.42 -11.23 -25.61
CA LYS A 377 1.23 -10.29 -24.87
C LYS A 377 2.00 -11.06 -23.76
N TYR A 378 3.27 -10.72 -23.53
CA TYR A 378 4.10 -11.38 -22.52
C TYR A 378 4.38 -10.42 -21.35
N GLU A 379 4.47 -10.99 -20.15
CA GLU A 379 4.94 -10.30 -18.95
C GLU A 379 6.05 -11.09 -18.28
N VAL A 380 6.95 -10.39 -17.56
CA VAL A 380 7.98 -11.03 -16.76
C VAL A 380 7.36 -11.73 -15.56
N ASN A 381 7.78 -12.97 -15.28
CA ASN A 381 7.39 -13.69 -14.07
C ASN A 381 7.86 -12.91 -12.84
N PHE A 382 6.92 -12.49 -11.98
CA PHE A 382 7.24 -11.61 -10.85
C PHE A 382 8.17 -12.26 -9.82
N GLN A 383 8.03 -13.56 -9.56
CA GLN A 383 8.93 -14.28 -8.65
C GLN A 383 10.38 -14.30 -9.16
N MET A 384 10.55 -14.53 -10.46
CA MET A 384 11.88 -14.51 -11.08
C MET A 384 12.43 -13.09 -11.16
N LEU A 385 11.59 -12.09 -11.35
CA LEU A 385 11.98 -10.69 -11.28
C LEU A 385 12.57 -10.35 -9.91
N VAL A 386 11.86 -10.68 -8.82
CA VAL A 386 12.31 -10.40 -7.45
C VAL A 386 13.66 -11.09 -7.17
N LYS A 387 13.79 -12.38 -7.52
CA LYS A 387 15.05 -13.12 -7.36
C LYS A 387 16.20 -12.49 -8.15
N THR A 388 15.93 -12.09 -9.39
CA THR A 388 16.95 -11.44 -10.25
C THR A 388 17.32 -10.06 -9.72
N CYS A 389 16.35 -9.26 -9.29
CA CYS A 389 16.59 -7.93 -8.71
C CYS A 389 17.42 -8.00 -7.42
N ARG A 390 17.16 -8.94 -6.52
CA ARG A 390 17.97 -9.12 -5.31
C ARG A 390 19.42 -9.46 -5.63
N ARG A 391 19.66 -10.38 -6.58
CA ARG A 391 21.00 -10.67 -7.08
C ARG A 391 21.65 -9.45 -7.72
N PHE A 392 20.92 -8.71 -8.53
CA PHE A 392 21.41 -7.50 -9.16
C PHE A 392 21.82 -6.42 -8.15
N LEU A 393 21.05 -6.25 -7.07
CA LEU A 393 21.41 -5.35 -5.97
C LEU A 393 22.67 -5.80 -5.22
N LYS A 394 22.85 -7.10 -5.01
CA LYS A 394 23.94 -7.69 -4.24
C LYS A 394 25.25 -7.78 -5.03
N GLU A 395 25.16 -8.25 -6.27
CA GLU A 395 26.29 -8.60 -7.12
C GLU A 395 26.67 -7.48 -8.09
N LYS A 396 27.94 -7.49 -8.56
CA LYS A 396 28.38 -6.64 -9.67
C LYS A 396 27.90 -7.25 -10.99
N ARG A 397 26.67 -6.95 -11.37
CA ARG A 397 26.05 -7.37 -12.62
C ARG A 397 25.69 -6.15 -13.45
N ASP A 398 25.70 -6.30 -14.78
CA ASP A 398 25.38 -5.27 -15.75
C ASP A 398 23.93 -5.35 -16.27
N ASP A 399 23.55 -4.37 -17.08
CA ASP A 399 22.22 -4.28 -17.67
C ASP A 399 21.93 -5.44 -18.64
N GLU A 400 22.94 -5.95 -19.31
CA GLU A 400 22.77 -7.05 -20.25
C GLU A 400 22.44 -8.37 -19.51
N TRP A 401 23.11 -8.61 -18.38
CA TRP A 401 22.82 -9.77 -17.54
C TRP A 401 21.39 -9.76 -17.02
N ILE A 402 20.90 -8.64 -16.46
CA ILE A 402 19.54 -8.56 -15.93
C ILE A 402 18.50 -8.71 -17.04
N ARG A 403 18.68 -8.04 -18.18
CA ARG A 403 17.80 -8.14 -19.34
C ARG A 403 17.71 -9.59 -19.85
N LYS A 404 18.83 -10.22 -20.18
CA LYS A 404 18.88 -11.61 -20.67
C LYS A 404 18.31 -12.60 -19.67
N THR A 405 18.53 -12.37 -18.36
CA THR A 405 17.97 -13.23 -17.31
C THR A 405 16.45 -13.14 -17.28
N LEU A 406 15.88 -11.95 -17.33
CA LEU A 406 14.43 -11.75 -17.25
C LEU A 406 13.69 -12.19 -18.53
N GLU A 407 14.31 -12.03 -19.70
CA GLU A 407 13.77 -12.52 -20.98
C GLU A 407 13.55 -14.05 -20.99
N LYS A 408 14.32 -14.81 -20.22
CA LYS A 408 14.13 -16.27 -20.09
C LYS A 408 12.84 -16.64 -19.34
N TYR A 409 12.30 -15.72 -18.54
CA TYR A 409 11.19 -16.00 -17.63
C TYR A 409 9.92 -15.20 -17.98
N LEU A 410 9.67 -15.04 -19.27
CA LEU A 410 8.45 -14.43 -19.79
C LEU A 410 7.26 -15.39 -19.71
N LEU A 411 6.12 -14.89 -19.26
CA LEU A 411 4.85 -15.62 -19.21
C LEU A 411 3.85 -15.00 -20.17
N PRO A 412 3.08 -15.81 -20.95
CA PRO A 412 2.03 -15.29 -21.81
C PRO A 412 0.84 -14.80 -20.97
N VAL A 413 0.40 -13.58 -21.22
CA VAL A 413 -0.82 -13.03 -20.62
C VAL A 413 -2.01 -13.60 -21.41
N ARG A 414 -2.83 -14.43 -20.76
CA ARG A 414 -4.03 -15.05 -21.35
C ARG A 414 -5.26 -14.38 -20.76
N PRO A 415 -5.91 -13.46 -21.49
CA PRO A 415 -7.13 -12.80 -21.01
C PRO A 415 -8.26 -13.82 -20.82
N GLY A 416 -9.16 -13.56 -19.88
CA GLY A 416 -10.35 -14.37 -19.63
C GLY A 416 -10.15 -15.69 -18.88
N ARG A 417 -8.93 -16.03 -18.45
CA ARG A 417 -8.67 -17.25 -17.68
C ARG A 417 -9.23 -17.11 -16.26
N ARG A 418 -10.27 -17.86 -15.93
CA ARG A 418 -10.87 -17.91 -14.59
C ARG A 418 -10.46 -19.21 -13.89
N TYR A 419 -10.01 -19.12 -12.65
CA TYR A 419 -9.77 -20.27 -11.78
C TYR A 419 -10.83 -20.30 -10.69
N HIS A 420 -11.49 -21.45 -10.51
CA HIS A 420 -12.36 -21.64 -9.36
C HIS A 420 -11.52 -21.55 -8.07
N ARG A 421 -11.93 -20.67 -7.16
CA ARG A 421 -11.31 -20.61 -5.82
C ARG A 421 -11.69 -21.90 -5.09
N LYS A 422 -10.72 -22.75 -4.81
CA LYS A 422 -10.89 -23.82 -3.81
C LYS A 422 -10.97 -23.14 -2.45
N ASN A 423 -12.04 -23.41 -1.69
CA ASN A 423 -12.11 -23.04 -0.27
C ASN A 423 -11.07 -23.86 0.49
N VAL A 424 -9.84 -23.37 0.52
CA VAL A 424 -8.81 -23.94 1.39
C VAL A 424 -9.07 -23.36 2.77
N HIS A 425 -9.45 -24.20 3.71
CA HIS A 425 -9.44 -23.82 5.13
C HIS A 425 -8.05 -23.27 5.43
N LYS A 426 -7.99 -22.00 5.82
CA LYS A 426 -6.74 -21.38 6.26
C LYS A 426 -6.37 -22.04 7.60
N GLY A 427 -5.54 -23.08 7.54
CA GLY A 427 -4.91 -23.65 8.73
C GLY A 427 -4.15 -22.53 9.48
N ILE A 428 -4.06 -22.69 10.79
CA ILE A 428 -3.26 -21.81 11.66
C ILE A 428 -1.83 -21.84 11.11
N LYS A 429 -1.30 -20.69 10.68
CA LYS A 429 0.12 -20.59 10.35
C LYS A 429 0.91 -20.88 11.62
N SER A 430 1.67 -21.98 11.64
CA SER A 430 2.70 -22.15 12.64
C SER A 430 3.78 -21.12 12.36
N PHE A 431 4.04 -20.23 13.31
CA PHE A 431 5.19 -19.35 13.25
C PHE A 431 6.44 -20.22 13.48
N LEU A 432 7.10 -20.60 12.40
CA LEU A 432 8.43 -21.19 12.51
C LEU A 432 9.38 -20.11 13.00
N TYR A 433 9.85 -20.25 14.24
CA TYR A 433 10.89 -19.42 14.77
C TYR A 433 12.16 -19.71 13.96
N ARG A 434 12.57 -18.75 13.18
CA ARG A 434 13.79 -18.85 12.34
C ARG A 434 14.92 -18.13 13.08
N ASN A 435 15.61 -18.88 13.96
CA ASN A 435 16.84 -18.43 14.59
C ASN A 435 17.96 -18.29 13.58
#